data_b517f1571c01af9829b25caec393a785
#
_entry.id   b517f1571c01af9829b25caec393a785
#
_cell.length_a   1.000
_cell.length_b   1.000
_cell.length_c   1.000
_cell.angle_alpha   90.00
_cell.angle_beta   90.00
_cell.angle_gamma   90.00
#
_symmetry.space_group_name_H-M   'P 1'
#
loop_
_entity.id
_entity.type
_entity.pdbx_description
1 polymer ?
#
loop_
_entity_poly.entity_id
_entity_poly.type
_entity_poly.pdbx_seq_one_letter_code
_entity_poly.pdbx_strand_id
1 'polypeptide(L)' 'MQLWRWTLCDDSRPIVKQEAGQRPDLRDAMNDVATTVEYMLSQP' A
#
# COMPACT_ATOMS: atom_id res chain seq x y z
N MET A 1 1.67 -22.28 2.28
CA MET A 1 2.07 -21.15 1.43
C MET A 1 2.13 -19.90 2.26
N GLN A 2 3.20 -19.15 2.16
CA GLN A 2 3.35 -17.88 2.88
C GLN A 2 2.95 -16.73 1.97
N LEU A 3 2.25 -15.76 2.56
CA LEU A 3 1.89 -14.54 1.87
C LEU A 3 2.49 -13.36 2.63
N TRP A 4 2.95 -12.39 1.88
CA TRP A 4 3.44 -11.14 2.43
C TRP A 4 2.28 -10.15 2.45
N ARG A 5 1.85 -9.80 3.65
CA ARG A 5 0.77 -8.84 3.81
C ARG A 5 1.36 -7.49 4.17
N TRP A 6 0.85 -6.46 3.54
CA TRP A 6 1.25 -5.10 3.85
C TRP A 6 0.02 -4.23 4.10
N THR A 7 0.21 -3.20 4.89
CA THR A 7 -0.82 -2.21 5.13
C THR A 7 -0.20 -0.83 5.03
N LEU A 8 -0.99 0.13 4.58
CA LEU A 8 -0.56 1.50 4.41
C LEU A 8 -1.67 2.40 4.91
N CYS A 9 -1.32 3.38 5.73
CA CYS A 9 -2.29 4.32 6.29
C CYS A 9 -1.79 5.73 6.07
N ASP A 10 -2.61 6.56 5.43
CA ASP A 10 -2.33 7.98 5.25
C ASP A 10 -3.31 8.75 6.12
N ASP A 11 -2.79 9.37 7.17
CA ASP A 11 -3.57 10.13 8.13
C ASP A 11 -3.68 11.59 7.70
N SER A 12 -4.00 11.83 6.45
CA SER A 12 -4.22 13.17 5.91
C SER A 12 -5.62 13.63 6.28
N ARG A 13 -5.70 14.70 7.05
CA ARG A 13 -7.00 15.25 7.41
C ARG A 13 -7.60 16.02 6.25
N PRO A 14 -8.94 16.01 6.09
CA PRO A 14 -9.92 15.38 6.98
C PRO A 14 -10.21 13.92 6.67
N ILE A 15 -9.57 13.35 5.67
CA ILE A 15 -9.86 12.00 5.22
C ILE A 15 -8.67 11.11 5.53
N VAL A 16 -8.93 9.98 6.21
CA VAL A 16 -7.92 8.95 6.43
C VAL A 16 -8.05 7.93 5.30
N LYS A 17 -6.95 7.68 4.59
CA LYS A 17 -6.91 6.70 3.51
C LYS A 17 -6.13 5.48 3.97
N GLN A 18 -6.67 4.31 3.72
CA GLN A 18 -6.02 3.06 4.08
C GLN A 18 -6.01 2.12 2.89
N GLU A 19 -4.89 1.48 2.69
CA GLU A 19 -4.72 0.49 1.64
C GLU A 19 -4.03 -0.73 2.22
N ALA A 20 -4.30 -1.88 1.63
CA ALA A 20 -3.69 -3.12 2.04
C ALA A 20 -3.58 -4.06 0.85
N GLY A 21 -2.63 -4.99 0.93
CA GLY A 21 -2.48 -5.98 -0.12
C GLY A 21 -1.77 -7.21 0.39
N GLN A 22 -1.79 -8.27 -0.41
CA GLN A 22 -1.10 -9.51 -0.14
C GLN A 22 -0.47 -10.00 -1.43
N ARG A 23 0.77 -10.48 -1.33
CA ARG A 23 1.47 -11.08 -2.46
C ARG A 23 2.26 -12.28 -1.98
N PRO A 24 2.40 -13.31 -2.81
CA PRO A 24 3.19 -14.48 -2.43
C PRO A 24 4.69 -14.22 -2.42
N ASP A 25 5.14 -13.17 -3.09
CA ASP A 25 6.55 -12.84 -3.21
C ASP A 25 6.82 -11.50 -2.53
N LEU A 26 7.89 -11.44 -1.72
CA LEU A 26 8.25 -10.22 -1.01
C LEU A 26 8.52 -9.07 -1.98
N ARG A 27 9.22 -9.33 -3.07
CA ARG A 27 9.54 -8.29 -4.05
C ARG A 27 8.27 -7.70 -4.65
N ASP A 28 7.30 -8.55 -4.99
CA ASP A 28 6.03 -8.11 -5.52
C ASP A 28 5.26 -7.28 -4.49
N ALA A 29 5.33 -7.70 -3.22
CA ALA A 29 4.68 -6.93 -2.15
C ALA A 29 5.31 -5.55 -2.01
N MET A 30 6.64 -5.46 -2.10
CA MET A 30 7.34 -4.18 -2.01
C MET A 30 6.99 -3.28 -3.18
N ASN A 31 6.90 -3.83 -4.38
CA ASN A 31 6.47 -3.07 -5.56
C ASN A 31 5.03 -2.58 -5.42
N ASP A 32 4.18 -3.41 -4.83
CA ASP A 32 2.79 -3.08 -4.61
C ASP A 32 2.67 -1.88 -3.66
N VAL A 33 3.46 -1.88 -2.60
CA VAL A 33 3.50 -0.76 -1.65
C VAL A 33 3.96 0.52 -2.36
N ALA A 34 5.03 0.44 -3.13
CA ALA A 34 5.59 1.60 -3.82
C ALA A 34 4.56 2.19 -4.79
N THR A 35 3.89 1.34 -5.56
CA THR A 35 2.88 1.78 -6.51
C THR A 35 1.71 2.44 -5.79
N THR A 36 1.30 1.87 -4.67
CA THR A 36 0.18 2.40 -3.90
C THR A 36 0.53 3.77 -3.31
N VAL A 37 1.75 3.93 -2.80
CA VAL A 37 2.20 5.21 -2.28
C VAL A 37 2.18 6.27 -3.38
N GLU A 38 2.72 5.94 -4.55
CA GLU A 38 2.70 6.88 -5.68
C GLU A 38 1.28 7.27 -6.05
N TYR A 39 0.37 6.31 -6.09
CA TYR A 39 -1.02 6.57 -6.40
C TYR A 39 -1.64 7.53 -5.39
N MET A 40 -1.39 7.29 -4.09
CA MET A 40 -1.95 8.13 -3.05
C MET A 40 -1.41 9.55 -3.10
N LEU A 41 -0.11 9.69 -3.39
CA LEU A 41 0.52 11.01 -3.46
C LEU A 41 0.14 11.78 -4.71
N SER A 42 -0.26 11.10 -5.77
CA SER A 42 -0.62 11.75 -7.02
C SER A 42 -2.07 12.22 -7.06
N GLN A 43 -2.85 11.88 -6.07
CA GLN A 43 -4.25 12.32 -6.00
C GLN A 43 -4.33 13.75 -5.48
N PRO A 44 -5.18 14.57 -6.09
CA PRO A 44 -5.39 15.95 -5.64
C PRO A 44 -6.12 16.03 -4.31
#